data_b08698f22249197ad033be3f2c9491db
#
_entry.id   b08698f22249197ad033be3f2c9491db
#
_cell.length_a   1.000
_cell.length_b   1.000
_cell.length_c   1.000
_cell.angle_alpha   90.00
_cell.angle_beta   90.00
_cell.angle_gamma   90.00
#
_symmetry.space_group_name_H-M   'P 1'
#
loop_
_entity.id
_entity.type
_entity.pdbx_description
1 polymer ?
#
loop_
_entity_poly.entity_id
_entity_poly.type
_entity_poly.pdbx_seq_one_letter_code
_entity_poly.pdbx_strand_id
1 'polypeptide(L)'
;MSDAPILQPTKVVGDYAGSDDFTKKHTPLIEVTGDGPTKMVSVQVGKDVPHPNEPGHYIAWIELYADGNAIARFDLSPVATNPGVGVWVTLDPGTTLEAVEYCNLHGLFSYAVQV
;
A
#
# COMPACT_ATOMS: atom_id res chain seq x y z
N MET A 1 10.65 -24.41 17.16
CA MET A 1 10.93 -23.31 16.23
C MET A 1 9.68 -23.05 15.41
N SER A 2 9.43 -21.83 15.15
CA SER A 2 8.33 -21.50 14.27
C SER A 2 8.68 -21.82 12.83
N ASP A 3 7.78 -22.50 12.14
CA ASP A 3 7.90 -22.75 10.71
C ASP A 3 7.28 -21.64 9.88
N ALA A 4 6.79 -20.58 10.54
CA ALA A 4 6.26 -19.44 9.82
C ALA A 4 7.37 -18.78 8.99
N PRO A 5 7.06 -18.33 7.78
CA PRO A 5 8.02 -17.61 6.98
C PRO A 5 8.51 -16.39 7.76
N ILE A 6 9.79 -16.16 7.71
CA ILE A 6 10.36 -14.93 8.27
C ILE A 6 10.10 -13.84 7.27
N LEU A 7 9.08 -13.04 7.56
CA LEU A 7 8.82 -11.86 6.76
C LEU A 7 9.81 -10.79 7.16
N GLN A 8 10.29 -10.07 6.17
CA GLN A 8 11.12 -8.92 6.43
C GLN A 8 10.30 -7.89 7.21
N PRO A 9 10.94 -7.13 8.11
CA PRO A 9 10.24 -6.03 8.79
C PRO A 9 9.64 -5.08 7.77
N THR A 10 8.44 -4.58 8.07
CA THR A 10 7.80 -3.58 7.24
C THR A 10 8.59 -2.28 7.32
N LYS A 11 8.91 -1.72 6.15
CA LYS A 11 9.54 -0.41 6.05
C LYS A 11 8.44 0.65 6.05
N VAL A 12 8.32 1.38 7.13
CA VAL A 12 7.30 2.43 7.31
C VAL A 12 7.81 3.71 6.65
N VAL A 13 7.04 4.24 5.70
CA VAL A 13 7.38 5.49 5.01
C VAL A 13 6.65 6.63 5.71
N GLY A 14 7.38 7.44 6.48
CA GLY A 14 6.82 8.57 7.21
C GLY A 14 6.86 9.88 6.41
N ASP A 15 7.94 10.12 5.69
CA ASP A 15 8.11 11.32 4.87
C ASP A 15 8.31 10.92 3.41
N TYR A 16 7.20 10.78 2.71
CA TYR A 16 7.23 10.39 1.30
C TYR A 16 7.97 11.42 0.45
N ALA A 17 7.66 12.70 0.62
CA ALA A 17 8.23 13.76 -0.21
C ALA A 17 9.75 13.86 -0.06
N GLY A 18 10.28 13.59 1.13
CA GLY A 18 11.71 13.61 1.39
C GLY A 18 12.42 12.29 1.12
N SER A 19 11.70 11.27 0.68
CA SER A 19 12.27 9.95 0.42
C SER A 19 13.06 9.91 -0.88
N ASP A 20 14.00 8.96 -0.98
CA ASP A 20 14.71 8.69 -2.22
C ASP A 20 13.83 7.95 -3.24
N ASP A 21 14.33 7.80 -4.47
CA ASP A 21 13.56 7.15 -5.54
C ASP A 21 13.23 5.70 -5.24
N PHE A 22 14.13 4.97 -4.60
CA PHE A 22 13.87 3.58 -4.21
C PHE A 22 12.69 3.49 -3.25
N THR A 23 12.64 4.34 -2.25
CA THR A 23 11.55 4.38 -1.26
C THR A 23 10.24 4.83 -1.91
N LYS A 24 10.27 5.89 -2.72
CA LYS A 24 9.08 6.37 -3.43
C LYS A 24 8.48 5.32 -4.34
N LYS A 25 9.33 4.59 -5.05
CA LYS A 25 8.94 3.49 -5.94
C LYS A 25 8.13 2.42 -5.21
N HIS A 26 8.42 2.18 -3.93
CA HIS A 26 7.81 1.12 -3.13
C HIS A 26 6.70 1.60 -2.20
N THR A 27 6.48 2.90 -2.08
CA THR A 27 5.49 3.44 -1.15
C THR A 27 4.06 3.21 -1.67
N PRO A 28 3.19 2.57 -0.86
CA PRO A 28 1.77 2.46 -1.21
C PRO A 28 1.07 3.78 -0.86
N LEU A 29 1.12 4.72 -1.80
CA LEU A 29 0.63 6.08 -1.59
C LEU A 29 -0.88 6.11 -1.59
N ILE A 30 -1.46 6.65 -0.53
CA ILE A 30 -2.91 6.69 -0.31
C ILE A 30 -3.44 8.07 -0.73
N GLU A 31 -4.52 8.07 -1.50
CA GLU A 31 -5.32 9.26 -1.77
C GLU A 31 -6.75 8.99 -1.35
N VAL A 32 -7.35 9.97 -0.65
CA VAL A 32 -8.71 9.88 -0.15
C VAL A 32 -9.51 11.01 -0.76
N THR A 33 -10.65 10.68 -1.38
CA THR A 33 -11.55 11.67 -1.97
C THR A 33 -12.99 11.46 -1.51
N GLY A 34 -13.75 12.54 -1.45
CA GLY A 34 -15.15 12.52 -1.04
C GLY A 34 -15.39 13.38 0.21
N ASP A 35 -16.60 13.92 0.33
CA ASP A 35 -16.95 14.88 1.39
C ASP A 35 -17.72 14.24 2.55
N GLY A 36 -18.38 13.12 2.30
CA GLY A 36 -19.19 12.43 3.29
C GLY A 36 -18.42 11.37 4.07
N PRO A 37 -19.13 10.60 4.90
CA PRO A 37 -18.52 9.50 5.65
C PRO A 37 -18.04 8.35 4.75
N THR A 38 -18.62 8.21 3.56
CA THR A 38 -18.18 7.23 2.55
C THR A 38 -17.25 7.92 1.58
N LYS A 39 -16.05 7.41 1.47
CA LYS A 39 -14.97 8.01 0.69
C LYS A 39 -14.37 6.98 -0.26
N MET A 40 -13.83 7.47 -1.38
CA MET A 40 -13.00 6.65 -2.25
C MET A 40 -11.57 6.72 -1.74
N VAL A 41 -10.99 5.55 -1.46
CA VAL A 41 -9.59 5.40 -1.11
C VAL A 41 -8.90 4.73 -2.29
N SER A 42 -7.88 5.37 -2.82
CA SER A 42 -7.01 4.77 -3.82
C SER A 42 -5.60 4.63 -3.27
N VAL A 43 -4.96 3.52 -3.63
CA VAL A 43 -3.57 3.23 -3.25
C VAL A 43 -2.82 2.89 -4.51
N GLN A 44 -1.72 3.60 -4.73
CA GLN A 44 -0.85 3.31 -5.88
C GLN A 44 0.58 3.13 -5.41
N VAL A 45 1.20 2.02 -5.81
CA VAL A 45 2.62 1.79 -5.63
C VAL A 45 3.35 2.21 -6.90
N GLY A 46 4.37 3.05 -6.76
CA GLY A 46 5.11 3.55 -7.93
C GLY A 46 4.42 4.71 -8.64
N LYS A 47 3.79 5.61 -7.88
CA LYS A 47 3.05 6.73 -8.48
C LYS A 47 3.98 7.74 -9.13
N ASP A 48 4.94 8.29 -8.38
CA ASP A 48 5.85 9.32 -8.90
C ASP A 48 7.11 8.71 -9.51
N VAL A 49 7.54 7.56 -8.98
CA VAL A 49 8.65 6.78 -9.51
C VAL A 49 8.11 5.39 -9.81
N PRO A 50 7.95 5.02 -11.09
CA PRO A 50 7.30 3.77 -11.46
C PRO A 50 8.00 2.54 -10.88
N HIS A 51 7.19 1.60 -10.37
CA HIS A 51 7.68 0.31 -9.91
C HIS A 51 7.64 -0.67 -11.09
N PRO A 52 8.66 -1.53 -11.24
CA PRO A 52 8.62 -2.59 -12.24
C PRO A 52 7.38 -3.48 -12.07
N ASN A 53 6.86 -3.99 -13.18
CA ASN A 53 5.75 -4.91 -13.18
C ASN A 53 6.05 -6.04 -14.16
N GLU A 54 6.92 -6.95 -13.73
CA GLU A 54 7.47 -8.04 -14.51
C GLU A 54 7.34 -9.32 -13.70
N PRO A 55 7.38 -10.51 -14.32
CA PRO A 55 7.24 -11.76 -13.58
C PRO A 55 8.22 -11.93 -12.43
N GLY A 56 9.45 -11.43 -12.58
CA GLY A 56 10.48 -11.52 -11.54
C GLY A 56 10.51 -10.35 -10.56
N HIS A 57 9.77 -9.29 -10.82
CA HIS A 57 9.79 -8.10 -9.99
C HIS A 57 8.47 -7.35 -10.08
N TYR A 58 7.61 -7.51 -9.06
CA TYR A 58 6.27 -6.95 -9.07
C TYR A 58 5.73 -6.80 -7.65
N ILE A 59 4.63 -6.05 -7.52
CA ILE A 59 3.89 -5.92 -6.27
C ILE A 59 2.85 -7.04 -6.22
N ALA A 60 2.97 -7.93 -5.24
CA ALA A 60 2.15 -9.12 -5.15
C ALA A 60 0.77 -8.85 -4.57
N TRP A 61 0.68 -7.93 -3.62
CA TRP A 61 -0.59 -7.57 -3.00
C TRP A 61 -0.50 -6.21 -2.30
N ILE A 62 -1.66 -5.63 -2.07
CA ILE A 62 -1.85 -4.40 -1.28
C ILE A 62 -2.95 -4.68 -0.26
N GLU A 63 -2.72 -4.33 1.00
CA GLU A 63 -3.70 -4.42 2.08
C GLU A 63 -3.98 -3.04 2.65
N LEU A 64 -5.24 -2.82 3.06
CA LEU A 64 -5.68 -1.62 3.75
C LEU A 64 -6.12 -1.96 5.16
N TYR A 65 -5.69 -1.13 6.11
CA TYR A 65 -6.05 -1.23 7.52
C TYR A 65 -6.68 0.07 7.98
N ALA A 66 -7.72 -0.03 8.81
CA ALA A 66 -8.35 1.10 9.48
C ALA A 66 -8.16 0.91 10.98
N ASP A 67 -7.42 1.82 11.62
CA ASP A 67 -7.06 1.74 13.04
C ASP A 67 -6.52 0.36 13.42
N GLY A 68 -5.68 -0.22 12.56
CA GLY A 68 -5.05 -1.51 12.79
C GLY A 68 -5.88 -2.73 12.37
N ASN A 69 -7.11 -2.54 11.91
CA ASN A 69 -7.97 -3.63 11.47
C ASN A 69 -7.95 -3.74 9.94
N ALA A 70 -7.73 -4.94 9.42
CA ALA A 70 -7.74 -5.20 7.99
C ALA A 70 -9.14 -4.98 7.42
N ILE A 71 -9.25 -4.12 6.39
CA ILE A 71 -10.55 -3.82 5.77
C ILE A 71 -10.60 -4.17 4.29
N ALA A 72 -9.46 -4.33 3.63
CA ALA A 72 -9.42 -4.71 2.22
C ALA A 72 -8.08 -5.35 1.87
N ARG A 73 -8.11 -6.25 0.90
CA ARG A 73 -6.91 -6.86 0.33
C ARG A 73 -7.07 -7.00 -1.17
N PHE A 74 -6.00 -6.70 -1.91
CA PHE A 74 -5.95 -6.79 -3.36
C PHE A 74 -4.76 -7.67 -3.74
N ASP A 75 -5.03 -8.85 -4.26
CA ASP A 75 -4.01 -9.74 -4.78
C ASP A 75 -3.77 -9.42 -6.25
N LEU A 76 -2.51 -9.24 -6.62
CA LEU A 76 -2.13 -8.76 -7.95
C LEU A 76 -1.31 -9.80 -8.69
N SER A 77 -1.45 -9.80 -10.01
CA SER A 77 -0.67 -10.67 -10.89
C SER A 77 0.38 -9.85 -11.63
N PRO A 78 1.60 -10.36 -11.79
CA PRO A 78 2.61 -9.63 -12.54
C PRO A 78 2.14 -9.37 -13.97
N VAL A 79 2.52 -8.21 -14.50
CA VAL A 79 2.21 -7.75 -15.86
C VAL A 79 0.73 -7.42 -16.06
N ALA A 80 -0.17 -8.37 -15.73
CA ALA A 80 -1.60 -8.23 -16.03
C ALA A 80 -2.29 -7.17 -15.19
N THR A 81 -1.90 -6.98 -13.91
CA THR A 81 -2.49 -5.98 -13.04
C THR A 81 -1.45 -4.98 -12.58
N ASN A 82 -1.75 -3.71 -12.76
CA ASN A 82 -0.89 -2.63 -12.27
C ASN A 82 -1.13 -2.41 -10.77
N PRO A 83 -0.12 -1.97 -10.01
CA PRO A 83 -0.24 -1.80 -8.56
C PRO A 83 -0.96 -0.50 -8.18
N GLY A 84 -2.15 -0.33 -8.68
CA GLY A 84 -3.06 0.76 -8.35
C GLY A 84 -4.45 0.20 -8.12
N VAL A 85 -5.01 0.45 -6.93
CA VAL A 85 -6.29 -0.12 -6.51
C VAL A 85 -7.17 0.96 -5.90
N GLY A 86 -8.47 0.71 -5.86
CA GLY A 86 -9.40 1.63 -5.23
C GLY A 86 -10.57 0.90 -4.59
N VAL A 87 -11.08 1.46 -3.50
CA VAL A 87 -12.21 0.91 -2.78
C VAL A 87 -12.99 2.02 -2.08
N TRP A 88 -14.31 1.89 -2.06
CA TRP A 88 -15.16 2.76 -1.25
C TRP A 88 -15.13 2.29 0.20
N VAL A 89 -14.92 3.22 1.13
CA VAL A 89 -14.88 2.94 2.57
C VAL A 89 -15.81 3.88 3.31
N THR A 90 -16.37 3.42 4.41
CA THR A 90 -17.15 4.26 5.34
C THR A 90 -16.43 4.24 6.67
N LEU A 91 -15.84 5.36 7.04
CA LEU A 91 -14.98 5.47 8.22
C LEU A 91 -15.29 6.76 9.00
N ASP A 92 -15.09 6.70 10.29
CA ASP A 92 -15.21 7.88 11.15
C ASP A 92 -14.06 8.85 10.89
N PRO A 93 -14.32 10.18 11.01
CA PRO A 93 -13.25 11.17 10.96
C PRO A 93 -12.17 10.86 11.98
N GLY A 94 -10.92 11.06 11.57
CA GLY A 94 -9.77 10.79 12.43
C GLY A 94 -9.25 9.35 12.38
N THR A 95 -9.94 8.45 11.67
CA THR A 95 -9.45 7.08 11.47
C THR A 95 -8.10 7.09 10.76
N THR A 96 -7.16 6.31 11.24
CA THR A 96 -5.89 6.11 10.57
C THR A 96 -6.02 5.01 9.54
N LEU A 97 -5.79 5.37 8.27
CA LEU A 97 -5.66 4.39 7.18
C LEU A 97 -4.19 4.07 6.96
N GLU A 98 -3.89 2.79 6.93
CA GLU A 98 -2.56 2.30 6.59
C GLU A 98 -2.66 1.37 5.41
N ALA A 99 -1.82 1.60 4.41
CA ALA A 99 -1.65 0.68 3.30
C ALA A 99 -0.32 -0.05 3.46
N VAL A 100 -0.34 -1.35 3.18
CA VAL A 100 0.85 -2.20 3.19
C VAL A 100 0.92 -2.89 1.85
N GLU A 101 2.09 -2.87 1.22
CA GLU A 101 2.33 -3.60 -0.02
C GLU A 101 3.45 -4.60 0.16
N TYR A 102 3.46 -5.65 -0.66
CA TYR A 102 4.52 -6.63 -0.72
C TYR A 102 5.15 -6.66 -2.11
N CYS A 103 6.42 -6.24 -2.17
CA CYS A 103 7.26 -6.41 -3.35
C CYS A 103 7.98 -7.76 -3.24
N ASN A 104 7.91 -8.59 -4.28
CA ASN A 104 8.51 -9.92 -4.23
C ASN A 104 10.02 -9.93 -4.03
N LEU A 105 10.72 -8.84 -4.38
CA LEU A 105 12.17 -8.72 -4.19
C LEU A 105 12.54 -7.93 -2.94
N HIS A 106 11.78 -6.91 -2.58
CA HIS A 106 12.20 -5.93 -1.57
C HIS A 106 11.35 -5.93 -0.30
N GLY A 107 10.30 -6.77 -0.25
CA GLY A 107 9.52 -6.98 0.97
C GLY A 107 8.41 -5.95 1.19
N LEU A 108 8.13 -5.67 2.45
CA LEU A 108 6.95 -4.91 2.88
C LEU A 108 7.28 -3.44 3.06
N PHE A 109 6.40 -2.58 2.53
CA PHE A 109 6.42 -1.14 2.74
C PHE A 109 5.03 -0.68 3.16
N SER A 110 4.96 0.29 4.06
CA SER A 110 3.68 0.84 4.51
C SER A 110 3.69 2.36 4.51
N TYR A 111 2.49 2.91 4.41
CA TYR A 111 2.24 4.34 4.45
C TYR A 111 0.89 4.59 5.09
N ALA A 112 0.76 5.66 5.86
CA ALA A 112 -0.46 5.93 6.62
C ALA A 112 -0.91 7.38 6.46
N VAL A 113 -2.23 7.58 6.47
CA VAL A 113 -2.86 8.90 6.49
C VAL A 113 -4.04 8.86 7.46
N GLN A 114 -4.47 10.04 7.92
CA GLN A 114 -5.73 10.16 8.65
C GLN A 114 -6.84 10.70 7.76
N VAL A 115 -8.01 10.15 7.91
CA VAL A 115 -9.21 10.64 7.19
C VAL A 115 -9.99 11.66 8.00
#